data_d8e3cc911a7d018739aeb05315087c6f
#
_entry.id   d8e3cc911a7d018739aeb05315087c6f
#
_cell.length_a   1.000
_cell.length_b   1.000
_cell.length_c   1.000
_cell.angle_alpha   90.00
_cell.angle_beta   90.00
_cell.angle_gamma   90.00
#
_symmetry.space_group_name_H-M   'P 1'
#
loop_
_entity.id
_entity.type
_entity.pdbx_description
1 polymer ?
#
loop_
_entity_poly.entity_id
_entity_poly.type
_entity_poly.pdbx_seq_one_letter_code
_entity_poly.pdbx_strand_id
1 'polypeptide(L)'
;MPFPSILALEDGSIFYGEGFGEEKVDIGEIVFNTSMTGYQEIITDPSYKSQIITFTHPHIGNTGINDEDSESSSIHASGMVVNKFCTEPSSWRSIKTLQDFLKEQNVIAISGINTRQLTSLLRDKGSMNCCIASLSLIDEKEALNKAKAFSGLKGLDLAKEVSVDQSYTWNEGVWPEHNTATSSHPIVAYDFGIKQNILRLLSDHVGEVVVVNAKTSFKDIMSLSPKGIFLSNGPGDPEPCKYAIENIKKFLNIKIPIFGICLGHQLLALAGGAKTYKMKFGHHGANHPVQDLKTKEVMITSQNHGFAVNTESLPENIDASHISLFDQSLQGIEFNDAPAFSFQGHPEASPGPQEVQILFEKFRSMVEKYAKT
;
A
#
# COMPACT_ATOMS: atom_id res chain seq x y z
N MET A 1 -8.65 11.06 -27.03
CA MET A 1 -8.32 12.50 -27.14
C MET A 1 -8.40 13.09 -25.73
N PRO A 2 -7.59 14.08 -25.38
CA PRO A 2 -7.73 14.77 -24.10
C PRO A 2 -9.11 15.48 -24.02
N PHE A 3 -9.64 15.62 -22.82
CA PHE A 3 -10.94 16.23 -22.56
C PHE A 3 -10.84 17.24 -21.39
N PRO A 4 -11.63 18.33 -21.38
CA PRO A 4 -11.61 19.29 -20.29
C PRO A 4 -11.98 18.63 -18.96
N SER A 5 -11.14 18.81 -17.93
CA SER A 5 -11.32 18.16 -16.64
C SER A 5 -11.10 19.09 -15.46
N ILE A 6 -11.66 18.71 -14.34
CA ILE A 6 -11.62 19.42 -13.07
C ILE A 6 -11.20 18.51 -11.93
N LEU A 7 -10.41 19.06 -11.01
CA LEU A 7 -10.16 18.52 -9.68
C LEU A 7 -10.71 19.51 -8.66
N ALA A 8 -11.74 19.12 -7.92
CA ALA A 8 -12.37 19.92 -6.89
C ALA A 8 -12.07 19.32 -5.51
N LEU A 9 -11.56 20.13 -4.58
CA LEU A 9 -11.28 19.73 -3.20
C LEU A 9 -12.40 20.19 -2.26
N GLU A 10 -12.62 19.47 -1.17
CA GLU A 10 -13.67 19.79 -0.19
C GLU A 10 -13.56 21.18 0.44
N ASP A 11 -12.34 21.75 0.49
CA ASP A 11 -12.09 23.11 1.00
C ASP A 11 -12.51 24.23 0.04
N GLY A 12 -12.99 23.90 -1.17
CA GLY A 12 -13.37 24.80 -2.22
C GLY A 12 -12.27 25.11 -3.24
N SER A 13 -11.07 24.56 -3.08
CA SER A 13 -10.00 24.71 -4.05
C SER A 13 -10.32 23.94 -5.34
N ILE A 14 -10.11 24.57 -6.50
CA ILE A 14 -10.41 24.02 -7.81
C ILE A 14 -9.21 24.14 -8.73
N PHE A 15 -8.94 23.07 -9.47
CA PHE A 15 -7.88 23.01 -10.47
C PHE A 15 -8.47 22.51 -11.78
N TYR A 16 -8.15 23.20 -12.88
CA TYR A 16 -8.54 22.82 -14.23
C TYR A 16 -7.36 22.24 -14.98
N GLY A 17 -7.62 21.23 -15.81
CA GLY A 17 -6.60 20.58 -16.60
C GLY A 17 -7.19 19.78 -17.76
N GLU A 18 -6.33 18.99 -18.39
CA GLU A 18 -6.68 18.08 -19.47
C GLU A 18 -6.81 16.66 -18.92
N GLY A 19 -7.99 16.06 -19.08
CA GLY A 19 -8.24 14.67 -18.72
C GLY A 19 -7.66 13.70 -19.73
N PHE A 20 -7.21 12.56 -19.22
CA PHE A 20 -6.78 11.42 -20.01
C PHE A 20 -7.17 10.13 -19.29
N GLY A 21 -7.00 8.95 -19.93
CA GLY A 21 -7.61 7.72 -19.43
C GLY A 21 -9.10 7.68 -19.77
N GLU A 22 -9.95 7.24 -18.84
CA GLU A 22 -11.39 7.14 -19.03
C GLU A 22 -12.11 8.45 -18.70
N GLU A 23 -13.09 8.79 -19.51
CA GLU A 23 -13.91 9.99 -19.31
C GLU A 23 -15.03 9.69 -18.31
N LYS A 24 -14.80 9.99 -17.05
CA LYS A 24 -15.72 9.68 -15.93
C LYS A 24 -15.68 10.73 -14.82
N VAL A 25 -16.44 10.47 -13.79
CA VAL A 25 -16.42 11.17 -12.49
C VAL A 25 -16.01 10.19 -11.42
N ASP A 26 -15.03 10.54 -10.60
CA ASP A 26 -14.64 9.72 -9.44
C ASP A 26 -14.34 10.59 -8.22
N ILE A 27 -14.43 9.98 -7.04
CA ILE A 27 -14.21 10.65 -5.74
C ILE A 27 -13.22 9.83 -4.91
N GLY A 28 -12.51 10.52 -4.01
CA GLY A 28 -11.59 9.85 -3.09
C GLY A 28 -10.87 10.83 -2.17
N GLU A 29 -10.01 10.30 -1.33
CA GLU A 29 -9.07 11.12 -0.57
C GLU A 29 -7.85 11.44 -1.45
N ILE A 30 -7.52 12.73 -1.61
CA ILE A 30 -6.34 13.11 -2.39
C ILE A 30 -5.09 13.03 -1.53
N VAL A 31 -4.09 12.35 -2.06
CA VAL A 31 -2.76 12.21 -1.48
C VAL A 31 -1.68 12.58 -2.49
N PHE A 32 -0.46 12.86 -2.05
CA PHE A 32 0.66 13.09 -2.96
C PHE A 32 1.73 12.01 -2.75
N ASN A 33 2.37 11.58 -3.83
CA ASN A 33 3.47 10.64 -3.80
C ASN A 33 4.75 11.30 -4.33
N THR A 34 5.85 11.18 -3.57
CA THR A 34 7.13 11.84 -3.87
C THR A 34 8.13 10.94 -4.60
N SER A 35 7.75 9.74 -4.98
CA SER A 35 8.61 8.83 -5.74
C SER A 35 8.95 9.42 -7.11
N MET A 36 10.21 9.26 -7.52
CA MET A 36 10.69 9.77 -8.82
C MET A 36 10.43 8.79 -9.97
N THR A 37 10.17 7.54 -9.65
CA THR A 37 9.96 6.42 -10.60
C THR A 37 8.81 5.55 -10.11
N GLY A 38 8.38 4.58 -10.92
CA GLY A 38 7.46 3.53 -10.49
C GLY A 38 6.00 3.96 -10.44
N TYR A 39 5.55 4.78 -11.38
CA TYR A 39 4.15 5.18 -11.40
C TYR A 39 3.20 4.00 -11.67
N GLN A 40 3.64 2.98 -12.43
CA GLN A 40 2.84 1.78 -12.69
C GLN A 40 2.64 1.00 -11.39
N GLU A 41 3.70 0.74 -10.64
CA GLU A 41 3.69 0.08 -9.34
C GLU A 41 2.79 0.86 -8.36
N ILE A 42 2.89 2.18 -8.35
CA ILE A 42 2.11 3.03 -7.45
C ILE A 42 0.61 2.95 -7.77
N ILE A 43 0.20 3.09 -9.04
CA ILE A 43 -1.24 3.08 -9.37
C ILE A 43 -1.88 1.70 -9.27
N THR A 44 -1.09 0.63 -9.36
CA THR A 44 -1.56 -0.76 -9.22
C THR A 44 -1.44 -1.30 -7.79
N ASP A 45 -0.87 -0.54 -6.84
CA ASP A 45 -0.87 -0.90 -5.42
C ASP A 45 -2.29 -0.80 -4.84
N PRO A 46 -2.87 -1.93 -4.36
CA PRO A 46 -4.22 -1.94 -3.81
C PRO A 46 -4.41 -1.02 -2.60
N SER A 47 -3.32 -0.65 -1.91
CA SER A 47 -3.35 0.28 -0.77
C SER A 47 -3.90 1.67 -1.12
N TYR A 48 -3.94 2.05 -2.41
CA TYR A 48 -4.54 3.30 -2.87
C TYR A 48 -6.05 3.23 -3.16
N LYS A 49 -6.74 2.17 -2.75
CA LYS A 49 -8.21 2.08 -2.91
C LYS A 49 -8.90 3.30 -2.32
N SER A 50 -9.78 3.92 -3.12
CA SER A 50 -10.51 5.15 -2.80
C SER A 50 -9.62 6.39 -2.56
N GLN A 51 -8.39 6.41 -3.13
CA GLN A 51 -7.52 7.57 -3.14
C GLN A 51 -7.27 8.08 -4.56
N ILE A 52 -7.04 9.39 -4.69
CA ILE A 52 -6.61 10.06 -5.91
C ILE A 52 -5.15 10.50 -5.70
N ILE A 53 -4.25 10.01 -6.56
CA ILE A 53 -2.81 10.13 -6.34
C ILE A 53 -2.26 11.32 -7.11
N THR A 54 -1.69 12.29 -6.41
CA THR A 54 -0.93 13.40 -7.01
C THR A 54 0.55 13.00 -7.11
N PHE A 55 1.06 12.88 -8.33
CA PHE A 55 2.48 12.63 -8.56
C PHE A 55 3.27 13.93 -8.52
N THR A 56 4.28 14.01 -7.63
CA THR A 56 5.16 15.19 -7.56
C THR A 56 6.21 15.19 -8.66
N HIS A 57 6.55 14.01 -9.21
CA HIS A 57 7.41 13.90 -10.38
C HIS A 57 6.73 14.54 -11.61
N PRO A 58 7.41 15.45 -12.32
CA PRO A 58 6.76 16.28 -13.33
C PRO A 58 6.35 15.52 -14.60
N HIS A 59 7.03 14.46 -14.97
CA HIS A 59 6.80 13.70 -16.21
C HIS A 59 6.33 12.28 -15.92
N ILE A 60 5.09 11.96 -16.25
CA ILE A 60 4.48 10.65 -16.03
C ILE A 60 4.03 10.06 -17.37
N GLY A 61 4.20 8.75 -17.55
CA GLY A 61 3.89 8.02 -18.77
C GLY A 61 5.11 7.73 -19.68
N ASN A 62 6.28 8.28 -19.35
CA ASN A 62 7.49 8.20 -20.18
C ASN A 62 8.09 6.78 -20.29
N THR A 63 7.88 5.90 -19.35
CA THR A 63 8.33 4.51 -19.39
C THR A 63 7.30 3.56 -19.99
N GLY A 64 6.07 4.02 -20.22
CA GLY A 64 4.94 3.16 -20.64
C GLY A 64 4.50 2.21 -19.54
N ILE A 65 3.84 1.14 -19.94
CA ILE A 65 3.37 0.04 -19.11
C ILE A 65 4.01 -1.25 -19.58
N ASN A 66 4.32 -2.16 -18.66
CA ASN A 66 4.84 -3.50 -18.94
C ASN A 66 4.19 -4.55 -18.03
N ASP A 67 4.42 -5.82 -18.28
CA ASP A 67 3.77 -6.93 -17.56
C ASP A 67 4.37 -7.16 -16.16
N GLU A 68 5.63 -6.73 -15.90
CA GLU A 68 6.36 -7.07 -14.70
C GLU A 68 6.15 -6.10 -13.53
N ASP A 69 5.91 -4.82 -13.85
CA ASP A 69 5.92 -3.75 -12.85
C ASP A 69 4.54 -3.50 -12.21
N SER A 70 3.53 -4.31 -12.50
CA SER A 70 2.23 -4.22 -11.82
C SER A 70 2.26 -4.94 -10.48
N GLU A 71 1.71 -4.29 -9.46
CA GLU A 71 1.62 -4.84 -8.10
C GLU A 71 0.30 -5.59 -7.83
N SER A 72 -0.67 -5.46 -8.74
CA SER A 72 -1.91 -6.23 -8.77
C SER A 72 -2.50 -6.28 -10.18
N SER A 73 -3.52 -7.09 -10.39
CA SER A 73 -4.18 -7.27 -11.70
C SER A 73 -5.00 -6.06 -12.17
N SER A 74 -5.25 -5.07 -11.30
CA SER A 74 -6.08 -3.91 -11.62
C SER A 74 -5.61 -2.66 -10.87
N ILE A 75 -6.01 -1.47 -11.39
CA ILE A 75 -5.82 -0.20 -10.69
C ILE A 75 -6.92 -0.05 -9.63
N HIS A 76 -6.51 0.15 -8.38
CA HIS A 76 -7.42 0.38 -7.27
C HIS A 76 -7.58 1.86 -6.89
N ALA A 77 -6.66 2.72 -7.33
CA ALA A 77 -6.77 4.16 -7.16
C ALA A 77 -7.99 4.71 -7.90
N SER A 78 -8.71 5.68 -7.31
CA SER A 78 -9.84 6.37 -7.95
C SER A 78 -9.42 7.30 -9.09
N GLY A 79 -8.18 7.72 -9.13
CA GLY A 79 -7.66 8.57 -10.19
C GLY A 79 -6.23 9.06 -9.94
N MET A 80 -5.69 9.78 -10.90
CA MET A 80 -4.35 10.33 -10.78
C MET A 80 -4.26 11.79 -11.27
N VAL A 81 -3.37 12.55 -10.66
CA VAL A 81 -3.10 13.96 -10.97
C VAL A 81 -1.63 14.12 -11.31
N VAL A 82 -1.33 14.68 -12.47
CA VAL A 82 0.03 14.85 -12.95
C VAL A 82 0.29 16.26 -13.47
N ASN A 83 1.55 16.70 -13.45
CA ASN A 83 1.92 17.97 -14.07
C ASN A 83 1.97 17.84 -15.60
N LYS A 84 2.75 16.87 -16.10
CA LYS A 84 2.84 16.57 -17.53
C LYS A 84 2.61 15.08 -17.78
N PHE A 85 1.77 14.81 -18.75
CA PHE A 85 1.53 13.47 -19.27
C PHE A 85 2.34 13.26 -20.54
N CYS A 86 3.06 12.13 -20.62
CA CYS A 86 3.80 11.70 -21.80
C CYS A 86 2.96 10.73 -22.63
N THR A 87 2.63 11.10 -23.86
CA THR A 87 1.82 10.29 -24.78
C THR A 87 2.63 9.17 -25.46
N GLU A 88 3.94 9.41 -25.65
CA GLU A 88 4.85 8.50 -26.35
C GLU A 88 5.89 7.95 -25.37
N PRO A 89 5.76 6.69 -24.93
CA PRO A 89 6.75 6.07 -24.06
C PRO A 89 8.07 5.81 -24.82
N SER A 90 9.20 5.93 -24.12
CA SER A 90 10.55 5.74 -24.67
C SER A 90 11.30 4.55 -24.07
N SER A 91 10.66 3.72 -23.26
CA SER A 91 11.29 2.51 -22.68
C SER A 91 11.18 1.32 -23.62
N TRP A 92 12.25 0.52 -23.71
CA TRP A 92 12.25 -0.75 -24.44
C TRP A 92 11.34 -1.81 -23.82
N ARG A 93 10.99 -1.68 -22.53
CA ARG A 93 10.05 -2.56 -21.82
C ARG A 93 8.59 -2.21 -22.08
N SER A 94 8.32 -1.04 -22.69
CA SER A 94 6.95 -0.58 -22.89
C SER A 94 6.22 -1.47 -23.91
N ILE A 95 5.10 -2.05 -23.48
CA ILE A 95 4.17 -2.80 -24.34
C ILE A 95 2.89 -2.02 -24.60
N LYS A 96 2.61 -0.97 -23.80
CA LYS A 96 1.38 -0.19 -23.83
C LYS A 96 1.60 1.22 -23.31
N THR A 97 0.82 2.19 -23.80
CA THR A 97 0.83 3.54 -23.22
C THR A 97 0.09 3.59 -21.88
N LEU A 98 0.45 4.54 -21.02
CA LEU A 98 -0.31 4.79 -19.80
C LEU A 98 -1.77 5.19 -20.09
N GLN A 99 -2.00 5.94 -21.19
CA GLN A 99 -3.33 6.33 -21.66
C GLN A 99 -4.24 5.12 -21.89
N ASP A 100 -3.74 4.11 -22.61
CA ASP A 100 -4.51 2.93 -22.97
C ASP A 100 -4.76 2.07 -21.74
N PHE A 101 -3.75 1.93 -20.88
CA PHE A 101 -3.87 1.19 -19.62
C PHE A 101 -4.95 1.79 -18.70
N LEU A 102 -4.95 3.11 -18.50
CA LEU A 102 -5.96 3.79 -17.69
C LEU A 102 -7.38 3.60 -18.25
N LYS A 103 -7.54 3.62 -19.59
CA LYS A 103 -8.83 3.36 -20.24
C LYS A 103 -9.30 1.93 -20.00
N GLU A 104 -8.44 0.94 -20.24
CA GLU A 104 -8.76 -0.46 -19.99
C GLU A 104 -9.15 -0.73 -18.54
N GLN A 105 -8.52 -0.01 -17.61
CA GLN A 105 -8.78 -0.12 -16.19
C GLN A 105 -9.91 0.82 -15.70
N ASN A 106 -10.58 1.56 -16.62
CA ASN A 106 -11.66 2.48 -16.29
C ASN A 106 -11.27 3.54 -15.24
N VAL A 107 -10.09 4.16 -15.39
CA VAL A 107 -9.54 5.16 -14.48
C VAL A 107 -9.38 6.51 -15.17
N ILE A 108 -9.84 7.58 -14.51
CA ILE A 108 -9.64 8.96 -14.95
C ILE A 108 -8.31 9.50 -14.43
N ALA A 109 -7.67 10.34 -15.24
CA ALA A 109 -6.50 11.10 -14.82
C ALA A 109 -6.58 12.53 -15.35
N ILE A 110 -5.90 13.46 -14.69
CA ILE A 110 -5.84 14.88 -15.07
C ILE A 110 -4.40 15.36 -15.15
N SER A 111 -4.04 16.04 -16.23
CA SER A 111 -2.74 16.67 -16.48
C SER A 111 -2.85 18.19 -16.59
N GLY A 112 -1.70 18.87 -16.59
CA GLY A 112 -1.65 20.33 -16.64
C GLY A 112 -1.84 21.00 -15.28
N ILE A 113 -1.93 20.23 -14.20
CA ILE A 113 -2.10 20.73 -12.83
C ILE A 113 -0.75 21.20 -12.27
N ASN A 114 -0.75 22.29 -11.54
CA ASN A 114 0.39 22.70 -10.72
C ASN A 114 0.50 21.78 -9.49
N THR A 115 1.11 20.60 -9.68
CA THR A 115 1.24 19.58 -8.63
C THR A 115 2.07 20.05 -7.44
N ARG A 116 3.00 21.00 -7.63
CA ARG A 116 3.76 21.61 -6.54
C ARG A 116 2.86 22.44 -5.62
N GLN A 117 1.96 23.26 -6.20
CA GLN A 117 0.99 24.04 -5.43
C GLN A 117 0.03 23.11 -4.68
N LEU A 118 -0.47 22.07 -5.35
CA LEU A 118 -1.37 21.08 -4.76
C LEU A 118 -0.68 20.33 -3.60
N THR A 119 0.55 19.88 -3.79
CA THR A 119 1.34 19.22 -2.73
C THR A 119 1.57 20.13 -1.53
N SER A 120 1.90 21.42 -1.74
CA SER A 120 2.01 22.39 -0.65
C SER A 120 0.69 22.53 0.11
N LEU A 121 -0.44 22.62 -0.59
CA LEU A 121 -1.76 22.71 0.03
C LEU A 121 -2.05 21.48 0.91
N LEU A 122 -1.80 20.28 0.40
CA LEU A 122 -2.01 19.02 1.13
C LEU A 122 -1.09 18.89 2.35
N ARG A 123 0.18 19.30 2.23
CA ARG A 123 1.10 19.31 3.36
C ARG A 123 0.62 20.26 4.47
N ASP A 124 0.12 21.43 4.11
CA ASP A 124 -0.26 22.48 5.05
C ASP A 124 -1.63 22.19 5.71
N LYS A 125 -2.61 21.69 4.94
CA LYS A 125 -3.98 21.42 5.43
C LYS A 125 -4.23 19.95 5.81
N GLY A 126 -3.49 19.00 5.27
CA GLY A 126 -3.71 17.58 5.39
C GLY A 126 -4.27 16.97 4.10
N SER A 127 -4.39 15.63 4.08
CA SER A 127 -5.16 14.94 3.03
C SER A 127 -6.63 15.38 3.09
N MET A 128 -7.26 15.49 1.93
CA MET A 128 -8.62 16.03 1.80
C MET A 128 -9.45 15.17 0.86
N ASN A 129 -10.76 15.24 1.03
CA ASN A 129 -11.68 14.67 0.06
C ASN A 129 -11.68 15.48 -1.24
N CYS A 130 -11.76 14.80 -2.36
CA CYS A 130 -11.80 15.44 -3.67
C CYS A 130 -12.67 14.69 -4.67
N CYS A 131 -13.01 15.39 -5.75
CA CYS A 131 -13.66 14.85 -6.94
C CYS A 131 -12.79 15.18 -8.15
N ILE A 132 -12.47 14.17 -8.95
CA ILE A 132 -11.87 14.31 -10.28
C ILE A 132 -12.92 13.99 -11.33
N ALA A 133 -13.07 14.83 -12.34
CA ALA A 133 -14.18 14.68 -13.28
C ALA A 133 -13.91 15.30 -14.65
N SER A 134 -14.52 14.73 -15.69
CA SER A 134 -14.71 15.41 -16.97
C SER A 134 -15.79 16.48 -16.85
N LEU A 135 -15.51 17.68 -17.39
CA LEU A 135 -16.46 18.80 -17.45
C LEU A 135 -17.59 18.58 -18.48
N SER A 136 -17.52 17.53 -19.29
CA SER A 136 -18.64 17.12 -20.14
C SER A 136 -19.74 16.39 -19.34
N LEU A 137 -19.41 15.82 -18.18
CA LEU A 137 -20.30 15.00 -17.37
C LEU A 137 -20.92 15.74 -16.19
N ILE A 138 -20.16 16.63 -15.55
CA ILE A 138 -20.63 17.44 -14.41
C ILE A 138 -20.01 18.84 -14.43
N ASP A 139 -20.69 19.77 -13.78
CA ASP A 139 -20.18 21.12 -13.58
C ASP A 139 -19.31 21.23 -12.30
N GLU A 140 -18.69 22.39 -12.13
CA GLU A 140 -17.83 22.73 -10.99
C GLU A 140 -18.55 22.60 -9.64
N LYS A 141 -19.81 23.05 -9.57
CA LYS A 141 -20.62 23.03 -8.35
C LYS A 141 -20.94 21.59 -7.95
N GLU A 142 -21.27 20.75 -8.91
CA GLU A 142 -21.55 19.33 -8.66
C GLU A 142 -20.28 18.59 -8.23
N ALA A 143 -19.12 18.85 -8.87
CA ALA A 143 -17.84 18.28 -8.49
C ALA A 143 -17.47 18.63 -7.03
N LEU A 144 -17.64 19.90 -6.64
CA LEU A 144 -17.39 20.35 -5.28
C LEU A 144 -18.35 19.70 -4.26
N ASN A 145 -19.63 19.56 -4.62
CA ASN A 145 -20.60 18.88 -3.77
C ASN A 145 -20.25 17.42 -3.56
N LYS A 146 -19.79 16.72 -4.60
CA LYS A 146 -19.35 15.32 -4.50
C LYS A 146 -18.10 15.19 -3.60
N ALA A 147 -17.13 16.09 -3.73
CA ALA A 147 -15.95 16.14 -2.85
C ALA A 147 -16.34 16.29 -1.37
N LYS A 148 -17.27 17.20 -1.07
CA LYS A 148 -17.76 17.45 0.30
C LYS A 148 -18.61 16.30 0.85
N ALA A 149 -19.29 15.54 0.00
CA ALA A 149 -20.18 14.45 0.40
C ALA A 149 -19.42 13.14 0.71
N PHE A 150 -18.18 13.00 0.28
CA PHE A 150 -17.37 11.83 0.57
C PHE A 150 -17.05 11.75 2.07
N SER A 151 -17.26 10.60 2.70
CA SER A 151 -17.07 10.41 4.14
C SER A 151 -15.60 10.34 4.59
N GLY A 152 -14.67 10.28 3.65
CA GLY A 152 -13.25 10.00 3.90
C GLY A 152 -13.00 8.52 4.19
N LEU A 153 -11.75 8.17 4.49
CA LEU A 153 -11.32 6.76 4.66
C LEU A 153 -11.47 6.25 6.09
N LYS A 154 -11.60 7.14 7.09
CA LYS A 154 -11.70 6.73 8.49
C LYS A 154 -12.99 5.93 8.74
N GLY A 155 -12.85 4.78 9.38
CA GLY A 155 -13.95 3.87 9.66
C GLY A 155 -14.36 2.96 8.50
N LEU A 156 -13.69 3.05 7.32
CA LEU A 156 -13.95 2.19 6.18
C LEU A 156 -13.04 0.95 6.20
N ASP A 157 -13.67 -0.22 6.13
CA ASP A 157 -12.98 -1.49 5.90
C ASP A 157 -12.78 -1.70 4.39
N LEU A 158 -11.70 -1.15 3.86
CA LEU A 158 -11.36 -1.29 2.44
C LEU A 158 -10.55 -2.57 2.15
N ALA A 159 -9.91 -3.16 3.16
CA ALA A 159 -9.15 -4.39 3.00
C ALA A 159 -10.01 -5.55 2.46
N LYS A 160 -11.25 -5.68 2.91
CA LYS A 160 -12.17 -6.70 2.40
C LYS A 160 -12.63 -6.48 0.95
N GLU A 161 -12.50 -5.24 0.43
CA GLU A 161 -12.94 -4.89 -0.92
C GLU A 161 -11.88 -5.20 -1.99
N VAL A 162 -10.61 -5.28 -1.57
CA VAL A 162 -9.46 -5.56 -2.45
C VAL A 162 -8.92 -6.97 -2.28
N SER A 163 -9.37 -7.68 -1.27
CA SER A 163 -8.96 -9.06 -0.97
C SER A 163 -9.50 -10.04 -2.01
N VAL A 164 -8.73 -11.08 -2.28
CA VAL A 164 -9.13 -12.16 -3.21
C VAL A 164 -10.39 -12.89 -2.74
N ASP A 165 -11.22 -13.31 -3.67
CA ASP A 165 -12.42 -14.12 -3.38
C ASP A 165 -12.07 -15.57 -3.06
N GLN A 166 -11.06 -16.13 -3.74
CA GLN A 166 -10.62 -17.51 -3.59
C GLN A 166 -9.14 -17.58 -3.28
N SER A 167 -8.78 -18.46 -2.35
CA SER A 167 -7.38 -18.73 -2.03
C SER A 167 -6.64 -19.33 -3.22
N TYR A 168 -5.37 -18.95 -3.36
CA TYR A 168 -4.49 -19.47 -4.40
C TYR A 168 -3.07 -19.66 -3.87
N THR A 169 -2.27 -20.42 -4.58
CA THR A 169 -0.86 -20.61 -4.29
C THR A 169 0.00 -19.74 -5.19
N TRP A 170 0.98 -19.07 -4.60
CA TRP A 170 2.01 -18.30 -5.30
C TRP A 170 3.36 -18.96 -5.10
N ASN A 171 4.09 -19.15 -6.21
CA ASN A 171 5.40 -19.77 -6.22
C ASN A 171 6.40 -19.10 -7.17
N GLU A 172 6.09 -17.91 -7.67
CA GLU A 172 6.96 -17.13 -8.55
C GLU A 172 7.86 -16.21 -7.72
N GLY A 173 9.16 -16.22 -7.99
CA GLY A 173 10.15 -15.35 -7.38
C GLY A 173 10.33 -14.01 -8.10
N VAL A 174 11.32 -13.23 -7.69
CA VAL A 174 11.61 -11.91 -8.25
C VAL A 174 12.17 -12.03 -9.67
N TRP A 175 11.64 -11.18 -10.56
CA TRP A 175 12.16 -11.02 -11.93
C TRP A 175 13.65 -10.56 -11.93
N PRO A 176 14.52 -10.98 -12.85
CA PRO A 176 14.25 -11.85 -14.00
C PRO A 176 14.43 -13.35 -13.73
N GLU A 177 14.89 -13.74 -12.59
CA GLU A 177 15.31 -15.12 -12.32
C GLU A 177 14.13 -16.04 -11.96
N HIS A 178 13.05 -15.47 -11.41
CA HIS A 178 11.84 -16.19 -11.00
C HIS A 178 12.13 -17.47 -10.20
N ASN A 179 13.18 -17.43 -9.35
CA ASN A 179 13.53 -18.55 -8.51
C ASN A 179 12.42 -18.83 -7.50
N THR A 180 12.25 -20.09 -7.16
CA THR A 180 11.31 -20.52 -6.14
C THR A 180 12.00 -21.40 -5.12
N ALA A 181 11.86 -21.08 -3.85
CA ALA A 181 12.29 -21.98 -2.79
C ALA A 181 11.29 -23.14 -2.63
N THR A 182 11.78 -24.34 -2.40
CA THR A 182 10.91 -25.48 -2.10
C THR A 182 10.67 -25.60 -0.60
N SER A 183 9.42 -25.70 -0.17
CA SER A 183 9.05 -25.93 1.23
C SER A 183 7.98 -27.01 1.34
N SER A 184 8.07 -27.83 2.38
CA SER A 184 7.08 -28.88 2.65
C SER A 184 5.81 -28.36 3.35
N HIS A 185 5.82 -27.11 3.84
CA HIS A 185 4.69 -26.46 4.49
C HIS A 185 4.65 -24.99 4.10
N PRO A 186 3.49 -24.46 3.77
CA PRO A 186 3.37 -23.09 3.24
C PRO A 186 3.51 -22.03 4.33
N ILE A 187 3.89 -20.82 3.88
CA ILE A 187 3.53 -19.59 4.56
C ILE A 187 2.12 -19.22 4.12
N VAL A 188 1.26 -18.90 5.07
CA VAL A 188 -0.08 -18.39 4.74
C VAL A 188 -0.08 -16.88 4.83
N ALA A 189 -0.38 -16.22 3.70
CA ALA A 189 -0.47 -14.77 3.58
C ALA A 189 -1.93 -14.32 3.53
N TYR A 190 -2.35 -13.53 4.52
CA TYR A 190 -3.62 -12.83 4.44
C TYR A 190 -3.54 -11.72 3.41
N ASP A 191 -4.46 -11.74 2.46
CA ASP A 191 -4.61 -10.71 1.45
C ASP A 191 -5.53 -9.59 1.95
N PHE A 192 -4.93 -8.50 2.40
CA PHE A 192 -5.62 -7.24 2.70
C PHE A 192 -5.47 -6.22 1.56
N GLY A 193 -4.94 -6.64 0.42
CA GLY A 193 -4.49 -5.84 -0.71
C GLY A 193 -3.01 -6.06 -0.99
N ILE A 194 -2.60 -7.32 -1.07
CA ILE A 194 -1.20 -7.72 -1.16
C ILE A 194 -0.57 -7.30 -2.49
N LYS A 195 0.62 -6.71 -2.43
CA LYS A 195 1.44 -6.40 -3.60
C LYS A 195 2.14 -7.66 -4.11
N GLN A 196 2.21 -7.81 -5.44
CA GLN A 196 2.87 -8.97 -6.06
C GLN A 196 4.35 -9.07 -5.69
N ASN A 197 5.06 -7.94 -5.55
CA ASN A 197 6.46 -7.99 -5.16
C ASN A 197 6.70 -8.51 -3.74
N ILE A 198 5.74 -8.35 -2.83
CA ILE A 198 5.76 -9.03 -1.52
C ILE A 198 5.70 -10.55 -1.70
N LEU A 199 4.80 -11.04 -2.55
CA LEU A 199 4.66 -12.47 -2.82
C LEU A 199 5.91 -13.05 -3.47
N ARG A 200 6.53 -12.32 -4.42
CA ARG A 200 7.79 -12.71 -5.06
C ARG A 200 8.92 -12.86 -4.03
N LEU A 201 9.09 -11.87 -3.16
CA LEU A 201 10.11 -11.92 -2.10
C LEU A 201 9.82 -13.01 -1.06
N LEU A 202 8.58 -13.20 -0.67
CA LEU A 202 8.22 -14.32 0.21
C LEU A 202 8.57 -15.66 -0.46
N SER A 203 8.24 -15.84 -1.75
CA SER A 203 8.57 -17.06 -2.48
C SER A 203 10.08 -17.32 -2.52
N ASP A 204 10.89 -16.28 -2.78
CA ASP A 204 12.36 -16.40 -2.82
C ASP A 204 12.96 -16.78 -1.44
N HIS A 205 12.41 -16.23 -0.37
CA HIS A 205 12.97 -16.41 0.98
C HIS A 205 12.42 -17.62 1.72
N VAL A 206 11.11 -17.92 1.62
CA VAL A 206 10.44 -18.92 2.47
C VAL A 206 9.74 -20.05 1.69
N GLY A 207 9.65 -19.93 0.38
CA GLY A 207 9.06 -20.94 -0.51
C GLY A 207 7.59 -20.68 -0.82
N GLU A 208 6.80 -21.76 -0.89
CA GLU A 208 5.40 -21.70 -1.27
C GLU A 208 4.57 -20.79 -0.35
N VAL A 209 3.81 -19.88 -0.95
CA VAL A 209 2.91 -18.95 -0.26
C VAL A 209 1.47 -19.26 -0.64
N VAL A 210 0.64 -19.57 0.35
CA VAL A 210 -0.81 -19.71 0.17
C VAL A 210 -1.46 -18.38 0.53
N VAL A 211 -1.99 -17.70 -0.47
CA VAL A 211 -2.70 -16.42 -0.32
C VAL A 211 -4.16 -16.71 0.00
N VAL A 212 -4.68 -16.11 1.07
CA VAL A 212 -6.03 -16.35 1.56
C VAL A 212 -6.81 -15.04 1.71
N ASN A 213 -8.14 -15.13 1.61
CA ASN A 213 -9.03 -14.00 1.82
C ASN A 213 -8.84 -13.38 3.22
N ALA A 214 -8.97 -12.06 3.33
CA ALA A 214 -8.87 -11.29 4.57
C ALA A 214 -9.71 -11.86 5.73
N LYS A 215 -10.85 -12.48 5.43
CA LYS A 215 -11.79 -13.03 6.43
C LYS A 215 -11.61 -14.51 6.72
N THR A 216 -10.61 -15.17 6.11
CA THR A 216 -10.36 -16.62 6.35
C THR A 216 -10.17 -16.88 7.83
N SER A 217 -10.90 -17.86 8.37
CA SER A 217 -10.91 -18.13 9.80
C SER A 217 -9.59 -18.73 10.29
N PHE A 218 -9.27 -18.51 11.57
CA PHE A 218 -8.13 -19.17 12.23
C PHE A 218 -8.14 -20.71 12.02
N LYS A 219 -9.31 -21.34 12.12
CA LYS A 219 -9.44 -22.79 11.95
C LYS A 219 -9.06 -23.24 10.53
N ASP A 220 -9.52 -22.52 9.52
CA ASP A 220 -9.24 -22.86 8.12
C ASP A 220 -7.75 -22.67 7.81
N ILE A 221 -7.14 -21.59 8.32
CA ILE A 221 -5.69 -21.37 8.21
C ILE A 221 -4.92 -22.53 8.85
N MET A 222 -5.26 -22.93 10.07
CA MET A 222 -4.54 -24.01 10.77
C MET A 222 -4.71 -25.37 10.10
N SER A 223 -5.78 -25.58 9.33
CA SER A 223 -5.94 -26.80 8.52
C SER A 223 -4.91 -26.95 7.40
N LEU A 224 -4.29 -25.82 6.96
CA LEU A 224 -3.19 -25.81 6.00
C LEU A 224 -1.82 -26.14 6.62
N SER A 225 -1.75 -26.32 7.94
CA SER A 225 -0.51 -26.58 8.70
C SER A 225 0.61 -25.57 8.39
N PRO A 226 0.36 -24.25 8.52
CA PRO A 226 1.32 -23.22 8.14
C PRO A 226 2.56 -23.24 9.04
N LYS A 227 3.73 -22.88 8.49
CA LYS A 227 4.96 -22.60 9.26
C LYS A 227 5.06 -21.17 9.75
N GLY A 228 4.32 -20.26 9.15
CA GLY A 228 4.28 -18.84 9.50
C GLY A 228 3.09 -18.15 8.86
N ILE A 229 2.73 -17.01 9.43
CA ILE A 229 1.65 -16.16 8.98
C ILE A 229 2.24 -14.85 8.49
N PHE A 230 1.83 -14.44 7.30
CA PHE A 230 2.16 -13.14 6.75
C PHE A 230 0.90 -12.26 6.71
N LEU A 231 1.01 -11.02 7.19
CA LEU A 231 -0.06 -10.03 7.19
C LEU A 231 0.30 -8.95 6.18
N SER A 232 -0.43 -8.88 5.07
CA SER A 232 -0.07 -8.01 3.96
C SER A 232 -0.33 -6.53 4.24
N ASN A 233 0.21 -5.68 3.36
CA ASN A 233 -0.23 -4.31 3.16
C ASN A 233 -1.71 -4.26 2.74
N GLY A 234 -2.28 -3.05 2.72
CA GLY A 234 -3.65 -2.85 2.27
C GLY A 234 -4.16 -1.44 2.55
N PRO A 235 -5.34 -1.10 2.01
CA PRO A 235 -5.94 0.21 2.12
C PRO A 235 -6.76 0.41 3.40
N GLY A 236 -7.00 1.66 3.74
CA GLY A 236 -8.04 2.08 4.67
C GLY A 236 -7.62 2.11 6.13
N ASP A 237 -8.63 2.10 6.97
CA ASP A 237 -8.51 2.13 8.43
C ASP A 237 -8.36 0.70 8.97
N PRO A 238 -7.35 0.40 9.82
CA PRO A 238 -7.19 -0.94 10.39
C PRO A 238 -8.25 -1.29 11.45
N GLU A 239 -8.84 -0.31 12.15
CA GLU A 239 -9.74 -0.58 13.27
C GLU A 239 -11.02 -1.36 12.90
N PRO A 240 -11.64 -1.16 11.72
CA PRO A 240 -12.79 -1.97 11.30
C PRO A 240 -12.49 -3.43 11.01
N CYS A 241 -11.23 -3.81 10.77
CA CYS A 241 -10.81 -5.17 10.42
C CYS A 241 -10.79 -6.13 11.63
N LYS A 242 -11.84 -6.12 12.45
CA LYS A 242 -11.95 -6.90 13.70
C LYS A 242 -11.78 -8.41 13.49
N TYR A 243 -12.25 -8.94 12.36
CA TYR A 243 -12.09 -10.34 11.97
C TYR A 243 -10.62 -10.75 11.88
N ALA A 244 -9.76 -9.89 11.32
CA ALA A 244 -8.32 -10.13 11.23
C ALA A 244 -7.65 -9.99 12.61
N ILE A 245 -7.95 -8.92 13.35
CA ILE A 245 -7.41 -8.67 14.69
C ILE A 245 -7.66 -9.87 15.62
N GLU A 246 -8.89 -10.42 15.64
CA GLU A 246 -9.23 -11.57 16.46
C GLU A 246 -8.52 -12.87 16.04
N ASN A 247 -8.26 -13.07 14.75
CA ASN A 247 -7.46 -14.20 14.28
C ASN A 247 -5.98 -14.03 14.66
N ILE A 248 -5.43 -12.82 14.50
CA ILE A 248 -4.03 -12.51 14.85
C ILE A 248 -3.77 -12.76 16.34
N LYS A 249 -4.69 -12.39 17.24
CA LYS A 249 -4.59 -12.73 18.68
C LYS A 249 -4.45 -14.23 18.92
N LYS A 250 -5.19 -15.05 18.18
CA LYS A 250 -5.09 -16.51 18.29
C LYS A 250 -3.74 -17.04 17.80
N PHE A 251 -3.20 -16.47 16.70
CA PHE A 251 -1.87 -16.82 16.19
C PHE A 251 -0.75 -16.43 17.17
N LEU A 252 -0.85 -15.26 17.80
CA LEU A 252 0.08 -14.84 18.86
C LEU A 252 0.06 -15.81 20.04
N ASN A 253 -1.12 -16.27 20.47
CA ASN A 253 -1.26 -17.21 21.59
C ASN A 253 -0.61 -18.57 21.33
N ILE A 254 -0.64 -19.07 20.10
CA ILE A 254 0.02 -20.33 19.72
C ILE A 254 1.50 -20.14 19.34
N LYS A 255 1.99 -18.90 19.36
CA LYS A 255 3.39 -18.53 19.09
C LYS A 255 3.89 -18.97 17.71
N ILE A 256 3.04 -18.98 16.70
CA ILE A 256 3.47 -19.18 15.31
C ILE A 256 4.19 -17.90 14.80
N PRO A 257 5.25 -18.03 13.97
CA PRO A 257 5.91 -16.87 13.39
C PRO A 257 4.96 -15.94 12.62
N ILE A 258 5.02 -14.64 12.90
CA ILE A 258 4.19 -13.63 12.23
C ILE A 258 5.07 -12.49 11.73
N PHE A 259 4.88 -12.11 10.47
CA PHE A 259 5.42 -10.87 9.90
C PHE A 259 4.30 -10.03 9.28
N GLY A 260 4.23 -8.73 9.64
CA GLY A 260 3.22 -7.80 9.12
C GLY A 260 3.85 -6.57 8.43
N ILE A 261 3.29 -6.21 7.27
CA ILE A 261 3.72 -5.03 6.49
C ILE A 261 2.58 -4.03 6.39
N CYS A 262 2.84 -2.75 6.64
CA CYS A 262 1.95 -1.60 6.47
C CYS A 262 0.60 -1.80 7.21
N LEU A 263 -0.50 -2.13 6.54
CA LEU A 263 -1.76 -2.47 7.21
C LEU A 263 -1.57 -3.67 8.15
N GLY A 264 -0.82 -4.69 7.74
CA GLY A 264 -0.49 -5.85 8.57
C GLY A 264 0.29 -5.49 9.85
N HIS A 265 1.16 -4.47 9.80
CA HIS A 265 1.80 -3.90 10.98
C HIS A 265 0.78 -3.29 11.94
N GLN A 266 -0.15 -2.49 11.41
CA GLN A 266 -1.19 -1.84 12.23
C GLN A 266 -2.14 -2.88 12.84
N LEU A 267 -2.54 -3.90 12.10
CA LEU A 267 -3.39 -5.00 12.59
C LEU A 267 -2.69 -5.84 13.67
N LEU A 268 -1.39 -6.11 13.50
CA LEU A 268 -0.59 -6.82 14.50
C LEU A 268 -0.47 -6.01 15.79
N ALA A 269 -0.24 -4.69 15.69
CA ALA A 269 -0.19 -3.79 16.83
C ALA A 269 -1.54 -3.72 17.57
N LEU A 270 -2.65 -3.61 16.84
CA LEU A 270 -4.01 -3.64 17.42
C LEU A 270 -4.32 -4.98 18.10
N ALA A 271 -3.89 -6.10 17.53
CA ALA A 271 -4.03 -7.42 18.14
C ALA A 271 -3.23 -7.53 19.43
N GLY A 272 -2.07 -6.89 19.52
CA GLY A 272 -1.27 -6.78 20.73
C GLY A 272 -1.85 -5.83 21.79
N GLY A 273 -2.83 -5.00 21.45
CA GLY A 273 -3.47 -4.06 22.37
C GLY A 273 -3.06 -2.59 22.23
N ALA A 274 -2.21 -2.27 21.25
CA ALA A 274 -1.89 -0.89 20.90
C ALA A 274 -3.07 -0.18 20.20
N LYS A 275 -2.92 1.11 19.93
CA LYS A 275 -3.91 1.95 19.25
C LYS A 275 -3.34 2.54 17.98
N THR A 276 -4.21 2.86 17.03
CA THR A 276 -3.86 3.55 15.78
C THR A 276 -4.48 4.94 15.72
N TYR A 277 -3.95 5.77 14.82
CA TYR A 277 -4.49 7.10 14.56
C TYR A 277 -4.33 7.46 13.08
N LYS A 278 -5.23 8.32 12.56
CA LYS A 278 -5.10 8.88 11.22
C LYS A 278 -4.07 10.01 11.24
N MET A 279 -3.10 9.94 10.33
CA MET A 279 -2.08 10.98 10.13
C MET A 279 -2.67 12.19 9.38
N LYS A 280 -2.01 13.34 9.48
CA LYS A 280 -2.47 14.57 8.84
C LYS A 280 -2.49 14.44 7.31
N PHE A 281 -1.42 13.93 6.70
CA PHE A 281 -1.29 13.73 5.24
C PHE A 281 -0.65 12.40 4.85
N GLY A 282 -0.31 11.55 5.86
CA GLY A 282 0.32 10.26 5.65
C GLY A 282 1.78 10.33 5.16
N HIS A 283 2.34 9.17 4.91
CA HIS A 283 3.64 9.01 4.27
C HIS A 283 3.46 8.30 2.93
N HIS A 284 3.83 8.98 1.83
CA HIS A 284 3.73 8.44 0.49
C HIS A 284 4.96 8.83 -0.33
N GLY A 285 5.86 7.88 -0.56
CA GLY A 285 7.09 8.12 -1.31
C GLY A 285 8.17 7.09 -1.01
N ALA A 286 9.25 7.13 -1.78
CA ALA A 286 10.34 6.14 -1.74
C ALA A 286 11.66 6.71 -1.16
N ASN A 287 11.59 7.73 -0.33
CA ASN A 287 12.75 8.47 0.20
C ASN A 287 12.65 8.76 1.70
N HIS A 288 11.94 7.93 2.46
CA HIS A 288 11.71 8.13 3.88
C HIS A 288 12.82 7.49 4.71
N PRO A 289 13.61 8.27 5.49
CA PRO A 289 14.63 7.72 6.36
C PRO A 289 13.99 7.13 7.62
N VAL A 290 14.30 5.88 7.89
CA VAL A 290 13.85 5.14 9.07
C VAL A 290 15.06 4.63 9.84
N GLN A 291 15.07 4.80 11.14
CA GLN A 291 16.14 4.33 12.02
C GLN A 291 15.73 3.05 12.76
N ASP A 292 16.55 2.02 12.68
CA ASP A 292 16.51 0.87 13.60
C ASP A 292 16.95 1.33 15.00
N LEU A 293 16.10 1.14 15.99
CA LEU A 293 16.35 1.61 17.37
C LEU A 293 17.44 0.81 18.09
N LYS A 294 17.69 -0.43 17.66
CA LYS A 294 18.68 -1.33 18.26
C LYS A 294 20.08 -1.09 17.68
N THR A 295 20.21 -1.10 16.35
CA THR A 295 21.49 -0.95 15.66
C THR A 295 21.88 0.50 15.44
N LYS A 296 20.90 1.42 15.45
CA LYS A 296 21.00 2.84 15.09
C LYS A 296 21.29 3.09 13.62
N GLU A 297 21.26 2.06 12.80
CA GLU A 297 21.36 2.20 11.34
C GLU A 297 20.17 2.96 10.79
N VAL A 298 20.41 3.76 9.76
CA VAL A 298 19.40 4.51 9.03
C VAL A 298 19.24 3.90 7.65
N MET A 299 18.04 3.52 7.31
CA MET A 299 17.67 2.95 6.01
C MET A 299 16.70 3.89 5.29
N ILE A 300 16.82 4.00 3.98
CA ILE A 300 15.84 4.71 3.16
C ILE A 300 14.75 3.73 2.74
N THR A 301 13.49 4.13 2.93
CA THR A 301 12.35 3.23 2.79
C THR A 301 11.28 3.80 1.87
N SER A 302 10.50 2.89 1.27
CA SER A 302 9.24 3.22 0.61
C SER A 302 8.11 3.22 1.63
N GLN A 303 7.21 4.20 1.53
CA GLN A 303 6.10 4.39 2.46
C GLN A 303 4.81 4.67 1.68
N ASN A 304 3.71 4.07 2.12
CA ASN A 304 2.37 4.34 1.59
C ASN A 304 1.32 4.05 2.66
N HIS A 305 1.11 4.97 3.59
CA HIS A 305 0.11 4.82 4.64
C HIS A 305 -0.42 6.15 5.16
N GLY A 306 -1.72 6.21 5.45
CA GLY A 306 -2.42 7.35 6.05
C GLY A 306 -2.75 7.15 7.53
N PHE A 307 -2.48 5.96 8.08
CA PHE A 307 -2.64 5.63 9.50
C PHE A 307 -1.31 5.18 10.09
N ALA A 308 -1.14 5.35 11.39
CA ALA A 308 0.06 4.92 12.12
C ALA A 308 -0.31 4.36 13.49
N VAL A 309 0.58 3.56 14.07
CA VAL A 309 0.46 3.06 15.44
C VAL A 309 0.94 4.13 16.43
N ASN A 310 0.16 4.35 17.49
CA ASN A 310 0.55 5.27 18.56
C ASN A 310 1.60 4.61 19.47
N THR A 311 2.83 5.11 19.43
CA THR A 311 3.95 4.60 20.23
C THR A 311 3.66 4.56 21.73
N GLU A 312 2.97 5.59 22.27
CA GLU A 312 2.64 5.69 23.69
C GLU A 312 1.62 4.63 24.16
N SER A 313 0.94 3.97 23.21
CA SER A 313 -0.05 2.94 23.50
C SER A 313 0.51 1.52 23.46
N LEU A 314 1.82 1.34 23.19
CA LEU A 314 2.43 0.01 23.14
C LEU A 314 2.39 -0.65 24.52
N PRO A 315 1.87 -1.90 24.65
CA PRO A 315 1.97 -2.70 25.85
C PRO A 315 3.43 -3.08 26.18
N GLU A 316 3.71 -3.46 27.43
CA GLU A 316 5.06 -3.80 27.93
C GLU A 316 5.74 -4.97 27.20
N ASN A 317 4.96 -5.86 26.59
CA ASN A 317 5.48 -7.00 25.82
C ASN A 317 5.76 -6.68 24.35
N ILE A 318 5.64 -5.41 23.93
CA ILE A 318 5.87 -4.97 22.56
C ILE A 318 6.89 -3.83 22.55
N ASP A 319 8.02 -4.07 21.91
CA ASP A 319 9.06 -3.06 21.74
C ASP A 319 8.89 -2.32 20.40
N ALA A 320 9.14 -1.02 20.42
CA ALA A 320 9.37 -0.24 19.22
C ALA A 320 10.72 -0.65 18.61
N SER A 321 10.72 -1.07 17.36
CA SER A 321 11.94 -1.49 16.67
C SER A 321 12.51 -0.44 15.72
N HIS A 322 11.64 0.36 15.09
CA HIS A 322 12.02 1.37 14.10
C HIS A 322 11.21 2.65 14.26
N ILE A 323 11.81 3.79 13.93
CA ILE A 323 11.15 5.12 13.92
C ILE A 323 11.47 5.89 12.65
N SER A 324 10.52 6.71 12.20
CA SER A 324 10.72 7.70 11.13
C SER A 324 11.59 8.85 11.63
N LEU A 325 12.60 9.25 10.84
CA LEU A 325 13.41 10.43 11.14
C LEU A 325 12.74 11.75 10.68
N PHE A 326 11.62 11.69 9.93
CA PHE A 326 10.89 12.88 9.56
C PHE A 326 10.02 13.43 10.70
N ASP A 327 9.32 12.55 11.42
CA ASP A 327 8.29 12.95 12.38
C ASP A 327 8.24 12.09 13.66
N GLN A 328 9.20 11.18 13.84
CA GLN A 328 9.31 10.25 14.97
C GLN A 328 8.12 9.26 15.08
N SER A 329 7.32 9.11 14.04
CA SER A 329 6.27 8.10 14.00
C SER A 329 6.86 6.68 14.06
N LEU A 330 6.12 5.77 14.70
CA LEU A 330 6.52 4.36 14.84
C LEU A 330 6.54 3.68 13.46
N GLN A 331 7.64 2.99 13.17
CA GLN A 331 7.86 2.33 11.89
C GLN A 331 8.04 0.82 12.00
N GLY A 332 8.11 0.28 13.20
CA GLY A 332 8.19 -1.15 13.42
C GLY A 332 8.02 -1.55 14.88
N ILE A 333 7.51 -2.76 15.09
CA ILE A 333 7.35 -3.37 16.41
C ILE A 333 7.89 -4.81 16.42
N GLU A 334 8.26 -5.27 17.60
CA GLU A 334 8.70 -6.64 17.88
C GLU A 334 8.07 -7.11 19.19
N PHE A 335 7.53 -8.33 19.21
CA PHE A 335 6.97 -8.95 20.40
C PHE A 335 8.06 -9.68 21.20
N ASN A 336 8.05 -9.52 22.53
CA ASN A 336 9.02 -10.15 23.43
C ASN A 336 8.59 -11.58 23.83
N ASP A 337 7.30 -11.87 23.75
CA ASP A 337 6.67 -13.12 24.22
C ASP A 337 6.19 -14.05 23.10
N ALA A 338 6.23 -13.57 21.83
CA ALA A 338 5.84 -14.32 20.65
C ALA A 338 6.83 -14.06 19.48
N PRO A 339 7.02 -15.00 18.56
CA PRO A 339 7.84 -14.79 17.37
C PRO A 339 7.10 -13.93 16.34
N ALA A 340 6.86 -12.67 16.66
CA ALA A 340 6.09 -11.75 15.83
C ALA A 340 6.77 -10.38 15.73
N PHE A 341 6.84 -9.84 14.52
CA PHE A 341 7.33 -8.50 14.26
C PHE A 341 6.64 -7.89 13.05
N SER A 342 6.77 -6.58 12.89
CA SER A 342 6.19 -5.91 11.74
C SER A 342 6.90 -4.60 11.40
N PHE A 343 6.64 -4.12 10.18
CA PHE A 343 7.22 -2.90 9.65
C PHE A 343 6.13 -2.05 8.95
N GLN A 344 6.11 -0.74 9.23
CA GLN A 344 5.09 0.17 8.68
C GLN A 344 5.36 0.51 7.22
N GLY A 345 6.61 0.65 6.83
CA GLY A 345 7.01 0.87 5.45
C GLY A 345 6.91 -0.39 4.60
N HIS A 346 7.35 -0.26 3.34
CA HIS A 346 7.31 -1.30 2.32
C HIS A 346 8.71 -1.86 2.06
N PRO A 347 9.13 -2.95 2.75
CA PRO A 347 10.46 -3.54 2.57
C PRO A 347 10.63 -4.19 1.19
N GLU A 348 9.53 -4.51 0.51
CA GLU A 348 9.53 -5.02 -0.85
C GLU A 348 9.87 -3.96 -1.89
N ALA A 349 9.89 -2.67 -1.51
CA ALA A 349 10.02 -1.53 -2.42
C ALA A 349 8.88 -1.48 -3.48
N SER A 350 9.21 -1.47 -4.76
CA SER A 350 8.26 -1.44 -5.89
C SER A 350 7.20 -0.33 -5.77
N PRO A 351 7.62 0.95 -5.98
CA PRO A 351 9.00 1.39 -6.23
C PRO A 351 9.79 1.66 -4.95
N GLY A 352 11.11 1.76 -5.07
CA GLY A 352 11.95 2.30 -4.01
C GLY A 352 13.22 1.52 -3.72
N PRO A 353 13.94 1.93 -2.64
CA PRO A 353 15.16 1.29 -2.19
C PRO A 353 14.90 -0.09 -1.58
N GLN A 354 15.88 -0.98 -1.72
CA GLN A 354 15.80 -2.38 -1.30
C GLN A 354 16.51 -2.65 0.03
N GLU A 355 17.00 -1.62 0.72
CA GLU A 355 17.81 -1.75 1.95
C GLU A 355 17.10 -2.53 3.06
N VAL A 356 15.77 -2.48 3.11
CA VAL A 356 14.95 -3.08 4.16
C VAL A 356 14.50 -4.52 3.84
N GLN A 357 14.88 -5.06 2.68
CA GLN A 357 14.55 -6.45 2.31
C GLN A 357 15.10 -7.51 3.29
N ILE A 358 16.10 -7.15 4.09
CA ILE A 358 16.62 -7.98 5.18
C ILE A 358 15.53 -8.45 6.17
N LEU A 359 14.39 -7.78 6.24
CA LEU A 359 13.25 -8.20 7.07
C LEU A 359 12.62 -9.52 6.58
N PHE A 360 12.69 -9.83 5.29
CA PHE A 360 12.26 -11.14 4.76
C PHE A 360 13.21 -12.26 5.20
N GLU A 361 14.52 -12.01 5.28
CA GLU A 361 15.50 -12.96 5.84
C GLU A 361 15.26 -13.19 7.34
N LYS A 362 14.94 -12.12 8.09
CA LYS A 362 14.54 -12.24 9.49
C LYS A 362 13.32 -13.14 9.63
N PHE A 363 12.28 -12.96 8.81
CA PHE A 363 11.10 -13.80 8.84
C PHE A 363 11.43 -15.27 8.50
N ARG A 364 12.22 -15.51 7.44
CA ARG A 364 12.74 -16.84 7.10
C ARG A 364 13.40 -17.52 8.29
N SER A 365 14.34 -16.81 8.95
CA SER A 365 15.07 -17.36 10.11
C SER A 365 14.15 -17.72 11.26
N MET A 366 13.08 -16.95 11.49
CA MET A 366 12.05 -17.26 12.51
C MET A 366 11.24 -18.50 12.13
N VAL A 367 10.82 -18.62 10.87
CA VAL A 367 10.09 -19.80 10.36
C VAL A 367 10.93 -21.07 10.46
N GLU A 368 12.21 -21.01 10.06
CA GLU A 368 13.14 -22.15 10.16
C GLU A 368 13.38 -22.61 11.63
N LYS A 369 13.45 -21.66 12.54
CA LYS A 369 13.57 -21.95 13.98
C LYS A 369 12.32 -22.62 14.52
N TYR A 370 11.14 -22.10 14.17
CA TYR A 370 9.85 -22.68 14.59
C TYR A 370 9.65 -24.10 14.05
N ALA A 371 10.06 -24.37 12.82
CA ALA A 371 9.91 -25.70 12.20
C ALA A 371 10.79 -26.80 12.84
N LYS A 372 11.77 -26.42 13.69
CA LYS A 372 12.64 -27.36 14.42
C LYS A 372 12.14 -27.67 15.84
N THR A 373 11.12 -26.95 16.32
CA THR A 373 10.48 -27.16 17.63
C THR A 373 9.19 -27.95 17.48
#